data_43d35b80f6fc193d2b03d83cc357445e
#
_entry.id   43d35b80f6fc193d2b03d83cc357445e
#
_cell.length_a   1.000
_cell.length_b   1.000
_cell.length_c   1.000
_cell.angle_alpha   90.00
_cell.angle_beta   90.00
_cell.angle_gamma   90.00
#
_symmetry.space_group_name_H-M   'P 1'
#
loop_
_entity.id
_entity.type
_entity.pdbx_description
1 polymer ?
#
loop_
_entity_poly.entity_id
_entity_poly.type
_entity_poly.pdbx_seq_one_letter_code
_entity_poly.pdbx_strand_id
1 'polypeptide(L)'
;YSDLQLLEQYQFNVLFRASLGIRDFNSPPIVIRTIYNFRARLTSYMEENPEKGDLIAVVFRDLTEHFIAVAEINTSEQRADSTQIMPNIKRNGRLSLGFEVLHKAVRSLPEEILPEELKVIIKPGFKNDFIYRSAADATKSKLQIVIDLCGKLVKVAEENNFAELESVLLVKRFLEEQASFDNEAGVWVVKYGKELDS
;
A
#
# COMPACT_ATOMS: atom_id res chain seq x y z
N TYR A 1 10.04 -15.75 -1.70
CA TYR A 1 10.02 -15.74 -3.17
C TYR A 1 9.42 -14.43 -3.68
N SER A 2 9.98 -13.88 -4.76
CA SER A 2 9.30 -12.87 -5.56
C SER A 2 8.14 -13.51 -6.33
N ASP A 3 7.22 -12.68 -6.88
CA ASP A 3 6.10 -13.20 -7.68
C ASP A 3 6.56 -14.01 -8.89
N LEU A 4 7.67 -13.60 -9.51
CA LEU A 4 8.27 -14.33 -10.63
C LEU A 4 8.85 -15.67 -10.18
N GLN A 5 9.58 -15.71 -9.06
CA GLN A 5 10.11 -16.95 -8.50
C GLN A 5 8.99 -17.91 -8.07
N LEU A 6 7.90 -17.38 -7.49
CA LEU A 6 6.72 -18.17 -7.16
C LEU A 6 6.11 -18.82 -8.40
N LEU A 7 6.00 -18.04 -9.48
CA LEU A 7 5.49 -18.53 -10.76
C LEU A 7 6.41 -19.59 -11.38
N GLU A 8 7.72 -19.39 -11.31
CA GLU A 8 8.73 -20.37 -11.75
C GLU A 8 8.62 -21.70 -10.97
N GLN A 9 8.50 -21.62 -9.63
CA GLN A 9 8.27 -22.80 -8.80
C GLN A 9 6.96 -23.51 -9.18
N TYR A 10 5.89 -22.76 -9.42
CA TYR A 10 4.63 -23.32 -9.88
C TYR A 10 4.75 -24.02 -11.23
N GLN A 11 5.48 -23.44 -12.18
CA GLN A 11 5.58 -23.97 -13.55
C GLN A 11 6.51 -25.19 -13.67
N PHE A 12 7.64 -25.18 -12.95
CA PHE A 12 8.72 -26.12 -13.17
C PHE A 12 9.00 -27.08 -12.01
N ASN A 13 8.50 -26.78 -10.79
CA ASN A 13 8.74 -27.63 -9.63
C ASN A 13 7.54 -28.55 -9.36
N VAL A 14 7.71 -29.83 -9.69
CA VAL A 14 6.66 -30.84 -9.51
C VAL A 14 6.28 -31.02 -8.03
N LEU A 15 7.24 -30.97 -7.12
CA LEU A 15 6.99 -31.10 -5.69
C LEU A 15 6.19 -29.91 -5.17
N PHE A 16 6.50 -28.70 -5.65
CA PHE A 16 5.74 -27.51 -5.31
C PHE A 16 4.30 -27.60 -5.82
N ARG A 17 4.08 -28.06 -7.03
CA ARG A 17 2.72 -28.30 -7.57
C ARG A 17 1.97 -29.35 -6.77
N ALA A 18 2.64 -30.45 -6.42
CA ALA A 18 2.05 -31.54 -5.63
C ALA A 18 1.63 -31.03 -4.23
N SER A 19 2.43 -30.17 -3.58
CA SER A 19 2.09 -29.56 -2.30
C SER A 19 0.86 -28.65 -2.36
N LEU A 20 0.58 -28.07 -3.52
CA LEU A 20 -0.64 -27.29 -3.81
C LEU A 20 -1.83 -28.18 -4.20
N GLY A 21 -1.69 -29.51 -4.17
CA GLY A 21 -2.74 -30.44 -4.56
C GLY A 21 -2.92 -30.60 -6.08
N ILE A 22 -2.03 -30.00 -6.90
CA ILE A 22 -2.11 -30.04 -8.35
C ILE A 22 -1.35 -31.27 -8.85
N ARG A 23 -2.10 -32.28 -9.22
CA ARG A 23 -1.56 -33.59 -9.68
C ARG A 23 -1.58 -33.77 -11.19
N ASP A 24 -2.22 -32.87 -11.91
CA ASP A 24 -2.37 -32.91 -13.34
C ASP A 24 -1.46 -31.87 -14.04
N PHE A 25 -0.69 -32.34 -15.04
CA PHE A 25 0.13 -31.47 -15.87
C PHE A 25 -0.68 -30.67 -16.90
N ASN A 26 -1.92 -31.09 -17.19
CA ASN A 26 -2.82 -30.40 -18.12
C ASN A 26 -3.60 -29.24 -17.46
N SER A 27 -3.43 -29.04 -16.15
CA SER A 27 -4.05 -27.89 -15.47
C SER A 27 -3.58 -26.59 -16.12
N PRO A 28 -4.49 -25.64 -16.40
CA PRO A 28 -4.13 -24.39 -17.05
C PRO A 28 -3.08 -23.63 -16.23
N PRO A 29 -2.06 -23.06 -16.89
CA PRO A 29 -1.00 -22.37 -16.18
C PRO A 29 -1.53 -21.13 -15.49
N ILE A 30 -1.11 -20.92 -14.23
CA ILE A 30 -1.29 -19.65 -13.55
C ILE A 30 -0.31 -18.65 -14.17
N VAL A 31 -0.79 -17.47 -14.50
CA VAL A 31 0.02 -16.37 -15.03
C VAL A 31 0.18 -15.27 -13.97
N ILE A 32 1.21 -14.43 -14.10
CA ILE A 32 1.51 -13.37 -13.15
C ILE A 32 0.30 -12.47 -12.87
N ARG A 33 -0.51 -12.20 -13.90
CA ARG A 33 -1.73 -11.39 -13.78
C ARG A 33 -2.78 -12.03 -12.85
N THR A 34 -2.83 -13.36 -12.79
CA THR A 34 -3.72 -14.09 -11.87
C THR A 34 -3.35 -13.81 -10.43
N ILE A 35 -2.05 -13.79 -10.10
CA ILE A 35 -1.54 -13.47 -8.76
C ILE A 35 -1.92 -12.02 -8.38
N TYR A 36 -1.73 -11.08 -9.29
CA TYR A 36 -2.08 -9.68 -9.05
C TYR A 36 -3.58 -9.47 -8.87
N ASN A 37 -4.38 -10.10 -9.73
CA ASN A 37 -5.84 -10.04 -9.62
C ASN A 37 -6.36 -10.67 -8.32
N PHE A 38 -5.75 -11.78 -7.89
CA PHE A 38 -6.10 -12.40 -6.60
C PHE A 38 -5.81 -11.47 -5.44
N ARG A 39 -4.61 -10.86 -5.40
CA ARG A 39 -4.26 -9.90 -4.34
C ARG A 39 -5.18 -8.70 -4.32
N ALA A 40 -5.46 -8.13 -5.47
CA ALA A 40 -6.37 -6.99 -5.57
C ALA A 40 -7.78 -7.32 -5.04
N ARG A 41 -8.32 -8.50 -5.42
CA ARG A 41 -9.63 -8.96 -4.93
C ARG A 41 -9.61 -9.24 -3.43
N LEU A 42 -8.53 -9.84 -2.92
CA LEU A 42 -8.39 -10.13 -1.50
C LEU A 42 -8.34 -8.84 -0.68
N THR A 43 -7.57 -7.85 -1.14
CA THR A 43 -7.51 -6.53 -0.50
C THR A 43 -8.88 -5.86 -0.49
N SER A 44 -9.56 -5.79 -1.64
CA SER A 44 -10.92 -5.23 -1.71
C SER A 44 -11.89 -5.95 -0.79
N TYR A 45 -11.82 -7.28 -0.74
CA TYR A 45 -12.68 -8.07 0.14
C TYR A 45 -12.43 -7.77 1.63
N MET A 46 -11.17 -7.64 2.05
CA MET A 46 -10.83 -7.28 3.44
C MET A 46 -11.26 -5.84 3.77
N GLU A 47 -11.18 -4.91 2.81
CA GLU A 47 -11.67 -3.54 2.97
C GLU A 47 -13.19 -3.47 3.11
N GLU A 48 -13.93 -4.31 2.36
CA GLU A 48 -15.39 -4.41 2.42
C GLU A 48 -15.89 -5.16 3.66
N ASN A 49 -15.06 -6.00 4.28
CA ASN A 49 -15.42 -6.85 5.42
C ASN A 49 -14.40 -6.69 6.57
N PRO A 50 -14.27 -5.51 7.16
CA PRO A 50 -13.26 -5.23 8.20
C PRO A 50 -13.42 -6.09 9.45
N GLU A 51 -14.63 -6.62 9.71
CA GLU A 51 -14.91 -7.50 10.85
C GLU A 51 -14.21 -8.86 10.74
N LYS A 52 -13.80 -9.27 9.54
CA LYS A 52 -13.07 -10.54 9.31
C LYS A 52 -11.58 -10.44 9.57
N GLY A 53 -11.06 -9.22 9.74
CA GLY A 53 -9.65 -8.96 9.98
C GLY A 53 -8.76 -9.32 8.81
N ASP A 54 -7.47 -9.53 9.09
CA ASP A 54 -6.47 -9.93 8.09
C ASP A 54 -6.57 -11.42 7.78
N LEU A 55 -7.21 -11.76 6.66
CA LEU A 55 -7.40 -13.15 6.22
C LEU A 55 -6.07 -13.86 5.92
N ILE A 56 -5.04 -13.13 5.48
CA ILE A 56 -3.72 -13.71 5.23
C ILE A 56 -3.09 -14.15 6.56
N ALA A 57 -3.17 -13.30 7.58
CA ALA A 57 -2.68 -13.61 8.91
C ALA A 57 -3.43 -14.78 9.55
N VAL A 58 -4.75 -14.88 9.33
CA VAL A 58 -5.57 -16.01 9.81
C VAL A 58 -5.09 -17.32 9.17
N VAL A 59 -5.02 -17.38 7.83
CA VAL A 59 -4.59 -18.58 7.12
C VAL A 59 -3.14 -18.95 7.48
N PHE A 60 -2.26 -17.97 7.61
CA PHE A 60 -0.88 -18.22 8.01
C PHE A 60 -0.78 -18.82 9.40
N ARG A 61 -1.56 -18.33 10.36
CA ARG A 61 -1.61 -18.87 11.71
C ARG A 61 -2.11 -20.33 11.70
N ASP A 62 -3.21 -20.60 11.03
CA ASP A 62 -3.81 -21.94 10.95
C ASP A 62 -2.82 -22.95 10.35
N LEU A 63 -2.13 -22.58 9.25
CA LEU A 63 -1.10 -23.40 8.63
C LEU A 63 0.09 -23.63 9.56
N THR A 64 0.52 -22.59 10.28
CA THR A 64 1.66 -22.68 11.22
C THR A 64 1.31 -23.56 12.41
N GLU A 65 0.13 -23.43 13.01
CA GLU A 65 -0.34 -24.26 14.11
C GLU A 65 -0.47 -25.73 13.70
N HIS A 66 -1.04 -25.98 12.51
CA HIS A 66 -1.10 -27.33 11.97
C HIS A 66 0.29 -27.92 11.76
N PHE A 67 1.22 -27.18 11.20
CA PHE A 67 2.59 -27.63 10.97
C PHE A 67 3.34 -27.93 12.29
N ILE A 68 3.19 -27.06 13.30
CA ILE A 68 3.75 -27.25 14.64
C ILE A 68 3.24 -28.55 15.25
N ALA A 69 1.93 -28.80 15.15
CA ALA A 69 1.30 -30.00 15.69
C ALA A 69 1.78 -31.29 15.00
N VAL A 70 1.83 -31.28 13.65
CA VAL A 70 2.24 -32.46 12.85
C VAL A 70 3.74 -32.75 12.99
N ALA A 71 4.56 -31.70 13.07
CA ALA A 71 6.02 -31.83 13.17
C ALA A 71 6.51 -31.96 14.64
N GLU A 72 5.60 -31.94 15.62
CA GLU A 72 5.89 -32.00 17.05
C GLU A 72 6.95 -30.99 17.50
N ILE A 73 6.85 -29.76 16.95
CA ILE A 73 7.84 -28.69 17.21
C ILE A 73 7.64 -28.15 18.62
N ASN A 74 8.72 -28.19 19.44
CA ASN A 74 8.71 -27.53 20.74
C ASN A 74 8.76 -26.01 20.59
N THR A 75 7.65 -25.33 20.88
CA THR A 75 7.53 -23.86 20.80
C THR A 75 7.93 -23.14 22.09
N SER A 76 8.34 -23.86 23.13
CA SER A 76 8.82 -23.25 24.38
C SER A 76 10.22 -22.64 24.25
N GLU A 77 10.97 -23.03 23.22
CA GLU A 77 12.28 -22.48 22.91
C GLU A 77 12.21 -21.61 21.64
N GLN A 78 12.39 -20.30 21.79
CA GLN A 78 12.50 -19.38 20.65
C GLN A 78 13.96 -19.07 20.37
N ARG A 79 14.42 -19.43 19.16
CA ARG A 79 15.68 -18.95 18.64
C ARG A 79 15.40 -17.71 17.78
N ALA A 80 15.68 -16.53 18.33
CA ALA A 80 15.64 -15.29 17.55
C ALA A 80 16.92 -15.21 16.72
N ASP A 81 16.83 -15.51 15.44
CA ASP A 81 17.88 -15.17 14.48
C ASP A 81 17.51 -13.83 13.85
N SER A 82 18.41 -12.85 13.94
CA SER A 82 18.23 -11.56 13.30
C SER A 82 18.47 -11.71 11.79
N THR A 83 17.51 -12.28 11.10
CA THR A 83 17.48 -12.19 9.65
C THR A 83 17.20 -10.72 9.31
N GLN A 84 18.11 -10.06 8.60
CA GLN A 84 17.80 -8.78 7.98
C GLN A 84 16.64 -9.01 7.00
N ILE A 85 15.44 -8.74 7.47
CA ILE A 85 14.31 -8.61 6.58
C ILE A 85 14.58 -7.33 5.80
N MET A 86 15.17 -7.49 4.62
CA MET A 86 15.09 -6.41 3.64
C MET A 86 13.61 -6.28 3.30
N PRO A 87 12.94 -5.22 3.74
CA PRO A 87 11.57 -5.00 3.32
C PRO A 87 11.63 -4.94 1.80
N ASN A 88 10.83 -5.75 1.14
CA ASN A 88 10.60 -5.64 -0.30
C ASN A 88 9.76 -4.37 -0.50
N ILE A 89 10.38 -3.22 -0.16
CA ILE A 89 9.78 -1.91 -0.32
C ILE A 89 9.61 -1.76 -1.82
N LYS A 90 8.40 -2.04 -2.28
CA LYS A 90 7.98 -1.63 -3.60
C LYS A 90 8.35 -0.16 -3.70
N ARG A 91 9.29 0.18 -4.59
CA ARG A 91 9.63 1.58 -4.87
C ARG A 91 8.38 2.23 -5.44
N ASN A 92 7.51 2.68 -4.57
CA ASN A 92 6.35 3.45 -4.99
C ASN A 92 6.89 4.76 -5.55
N GLY A 93 6.50 5.08 -6.77
CA GLY A 93 6.79 6.40 -7.31
C GLY A 93 6.20 7.47 -6.38
N ARG A 94 6.82 8.64 -6.32
CA ARG A 94 6.42 9.76 -5.45
C ARG A 94 4.92 10.07 -5.52
N LEU A 95 4.33 9.99 -6.70
CA LEU A 95 2.89 10.19 -6.91
C LEU A 95 2.04 9.14 -6.17
N SER A 96 2.41 7.86 -6.28
CA SER A 96 1.70 6.78 -5.62
C SER A 96 1.84 6.88 -4.09
N LEU A 97 3.03 7.19 -3.59
CA LEU A 97 3.28 7.39 -2.16
C LEU A 97 2.44 8.55 -1.61
N GLY A 98 2.49 9.72 -2.29
CA GLY A 98 1.72 10.89 -1.87
C GLY A 98 0.22 10.64 -1.87
N PHE A 99 -0.29 9.92 -2.88
CA PHE A 99 -1.69 9.54 -2.92
C PHE A 99 -2.08 8.62 -1.76
N GLU A 100 -1.27 7.61 -1.43
CA GLU A 100 -1.54 6.68 -0.31
C GLU A 100 -1.57 7.42 1.04
N VAL A 101 -0.59 8.30 1.27
CA VAL A 101 -0.53 9.11 2.50
C VAL A 101 -1.76 10.01 2.61
N LEU A 102 -2.12 10.70 1.53
CA LEU A 102 -3.31 11.55 1.48
C LEU A 102 -4.60 10.75 1.69
N HIS A 103 -4.76 9.61 1.01
CA HIS A 103 -5.93 8.75 1.11
C HIS A 103 -6.12 8.22 2.55
N LYS A 104 -5.02 7.77 3.20
CA LYS A 104 -5.06 7.32 4.61
C LYS A 104 -5.52 8.45 5.52
N ALA A 105 -5.01 9.66 5.34
CA ALA A 105 -5.35 10.80 6.16
C ALA A 105 -6.80 11.26 5.96
N VAL A 106 -7.28 11.31 4.71
CA VAL A 106 -8.70 11.64 4.42
C VAL A 106 -9.65 10.65 5.09
N ARG A 107 -9.33 9.35 5.08
CA ARG A 107 -10.16 8.31 5.73
C ARG A 107 -10.16 8.38 7.27
N SER A 108 -9.16 8.99 7.87
CA SER A 108 -9.05 9.12 9.32
C SER A 108 -9.75 10.35 9.90
N LEU A 109 -10.20 11.26 9.05
CA LEU A 109 -10.90 12.47 9.44
C LEU A 109 -12.42 12.31 9.29
N PRO A 110 -13.23 12.98 10.13
CA PRO A 110 -14.69 13.01 9.97
C PRO A 110 -15.11 13.61 8.63
N GLU A 111 -16.10 12.97 7.99
CA GLU A 111 -16.55 13.39 6.64
C GLU A 111 -17.14 14.81 6.63
N GLU A 112 -17.71 15.25 7.74
CA GLU A 112 -18.38 16.54 7.89
C GLU A 112 -17.41 17.74 7.74
N ILE A 113 -16.14 17.55 8.10
CA ILE A 113 -15.12 18.61 8.03
C ILE A 113 -14.38 18.61 6.68
N LEU A 114 -14.55 17.57 5.88
CA LEU A 114 -13.82 17.41 4.63
C LEU A 114 -14.46 18.22 3.49
N PRO A 115 -13.69 19.04 2.78
CA PRO A 115 -14.11 19.64 1.53
C PRO A 115 -14.41 18.59 0.45
N GLU A 116 -15.31 18.89 -0.48
CA GLU A 116 -15.70 17.96 -1.55
C GLU A 116 -14.50 17.46 -2.40
N GLU A 117 -13.49 18.30 -2.58
CA GLU A 117 -12.26 17.94 -3.31
C GLU A 117 -11.49 16.80 -2.62
N LEU A 118 -11.49 16.74 -1.28
CA LEU A 118 -10.86 15.68 -0.51
C LEU A 118 -11.75 14.42 -0.45
N LYS A 119 -13.06 14.56 -0.40
CA LYS A 119 -13.99 13.41 -0.43
C LYS A 119 -13.92 12.59 -1.71
N VAL A 120 -13.58 13.21 -2.84
CA VAL A 120 -13.40 12.50 -4.11
C VAL A 120 -12.28 11.46 -4.05
N ILE A 121 -11.26 11.68 -3.22
CA ILE A 121 -10.07 10.81 -3.12
C ILE A 121 -10.43 9.40 -2.61
N ILE A 122 -11.44 9.30 -1.75
CA ILE A 122 -11.88 8.03 -1.16
C ILE A 122 -12.94 7.31 -2.01
N LYS A 123 -13.39 7.90 -3.13
CA LYS A 123 -14.37 7.25 -4.02
C LYS A 123 -13.76 6.02 -4.68
N PRO A 124 -14.53 4.89 -4.76
CA PRO A 124 -14.10 3.69 -5.46
C PRO A 124 -13.64 3.97 -6.88
N GLY A 125 -12.51 3.41 -7.28
CA GLY A 125 -11.95 3.57 -8.63
C GLY A 125 -11.13 4.84 -8.87
N PHE A 126 -11.28 5.91 -8.07
CA PHE A 126 -10.57 7.18 -8.27
C PHE A 126 -9.04 7.00 -8.32
N LYS A 127 -8.46 6.19 -7.43
CA LYS A 127 -7.04 5.87 -7.42
C LYS A 127 -6.55 5.32 -8.77
N ASN A 128 -7.29 4.36 -9.33
CA ASN A 128 -6.91 3.72 -10.59
C ASN A 128 -6.96 4.70 -11.75
N ASP A 129 -7.98 5.53 -11.80
CA ASP A 129 -8.13 6.55 -12.85
C ASP A 129 -7.10 7.67 -12.69
N PHE A 130 -6.82 8.09 -11.47
CA PHE A 130 -5.89 9.17 -11.20
C PHE A 130 -4.42 8.76 -11.40
N ILE A 131 -4.02 7.57 -10.93
CA ILE A 131 -2.60 7.12 -10.97
C ILE A 131 -2.27 6.41 -12.28
N TYR A 132 -3.09 5.43 -12.70
CA TYR A 132 -2.70 4.47 -13.73
C TYR A 132 -3.22 4.76 -15.14
N ARG A 133 -4.30 5.53 -15.29
CA ARG A 133 -4.90 5.85 -16.60
C ARG A 133 -4.42 7.17 -17.20
N SER A 134 -3.16 7.57 -16.93
CA SER A 134 -2.62 8.82 -17.44
C SER A 134 -1.35 8.64 -18.24
N ALA A 135 -1.14 9.53 -19.19
CA ALA A 135 0.12 9.63 -19.93
C ALA A 135 1.29 9.96 -18.98
N ALA A 136 2.49 9.46 -19.30
CA ALA A 136 3.69 9.66 -18.47
C ALA A 136 3.99 11.14 -18.19
N ASP A 137 3.68 12.04 -19.14
CA ASP A 137 3.90 13.48 -19.02
C ASP A 137 2.99 14.17 -17.98
N ALA A 138 1.87 13.54 -17.62
CA ALA A 138 0.95 14.06 -16.60
C ALA A 138 1.41 13.79 -15.16
N THR A 139 2.47 13.00 -14.94
CA THR A 139 2.90 12.61 -13.58
C THR A 139 3.33 13.81 -12.74
N LYS A 140 4.02 14.79 -13.34
CA LYS A 140 4.48 15.99 -12.64
C LYS A 140 3.31 16.88 -12.19
N SER A 141 2.38 17.15 -13.08
CA SER A 141 1.18 17.94 -12.77
C SER A 141 0.29 17.25 -11.74
N LYS A 142 0.17 15.93 -11.80
CA LYS A 142 -0.57 15.15 -10.81
C LYS A 142 0.09 15.13 -9.44
N LEU A 143 1.41 15.08 -9.38
CA LEU A 143 2.13 15.18 -8.10
C LEU A 143 1.88 16.55 -7.45
N GLN A 144 1.88 17.65 -8.23
CA GLN A 144 1.53 18.96 -7.71
C GLN A 144 0.10 18.99 -7.16
N ILE A 145 -0.87 18.40 -7.87
CA ILE A 145 -2.27 18.30 -7.38
C ILE A 145 -2.32 17.54 -6.04
N VAL A 146 -1.61 16.42 -5.89
CA VAL A 146 -1.56 15.69 -4.63
C VAL A 146 -0.96 16.53 -3.51
N ILE A 147 0.10 17.29 -3.78
CA ILE A 147 0.74 18.18 -2.81
C ILE A 147 -0.21 19.31 -2.39
N ASP A 148 -0.92 19.92 -3.32
CA ASP A 148 -1.91 20.96 -3.03
C ASP A 148 -3.05 20.41 -2.15
N LEU A 149 -3.53 19.20 -2.44
CA LEU A 149 -4.54 18.52 -1.62
C LEU A 149 -4.02 18.15 -0.24
N CYS A 150 -2.76 17.72 -0.12
CA CYS A 150 -2.09 17.50 1.17
C CYS A 150 -2.05 18.81 1.99
N GLY A 151 -1.66 19.92 1.38
CA GLY A 151 -1.64 21.22 2.04
C GLY A 151 -3.02 21.67 2.52
N LYS A 152 -4.07 21.46 1.71
CA LYS A 152 -5.47 21.73 2.10
C LYS A 152 -5.90 20.84 3.27
N LEU A 153 -5.57 19.54 3.25
CA LEU A 153 -5.92 18.61 4.31
C LEU A 153 -5.28 19.02 5.64
N VAL A 154 -4.00 19.42 5.62
CA VAL A 154 -3.31 19.89 6.84
C VAL A 154 -4.01 21.10 7.43
N LYS A 155 -4.38 22.12 6.62
CA LYS A 155 -5.12 23.29 7.08
C LYS A 155 -6.46 22.90 7.73
N VAL A 156 -7.24 22.05 7.05
CA VAL A 156 -8.54 21.56 7.59
C VAL A 156 -8.35 20.83 8.91
N ALA A 157 -7.32 19.99 9.00
CA ALA A 157 -7.02 19.26 10.23
C ALA A 157 -6.61 20.18 11.39
N GLU A 158 -5.81 21.21 11.12
CA GLU A 158 -5.40 22.22 12.11
C GLU A 158 -6.58 23.05 12.62
N GLU A 159 -7.45 23.50 11.72
CA GLU A 159 -8.65 24.28 12.06
C GLU A 159 -9.66 23.50 12.92
N ASN A 160 -9.65 22.16 12.82
CA ASN A 160 -10.59 21.28 13.51
C ASN A 160 -9.95 20.47 14.67
N ASN A 161 -8.73 20.81 15.14
CA ASN A 161 -8.00 20.15 16.22
C ASN A 161 -7.61 18.67 15.94
N PHE A 162 -7.38 18.29 14.69
CA PHE A 162 -6.89 16.98 14.27
C PHE A 162 -5.40 17.00 13.88
N ALA A 163 -4.66 18.05 14.17
CA ALA A 163 -3.27 18.24 13.76
C ALA A 163 -2.29 17.16 14.26
N GLU A 164 -2.59 16.56 15.41
CA GLU A 164 -1.76 15.53 16.08
C GLU A 164 -2.11 14.09 15.67
N LEU A 165 -3.07 13.88 14.78
CA LEU A 165 -3.36 12.56 14.25
C LEU A 165 -2.16 12.00 13.48
N GLU A 166 -1.78 10.76 13.76
CA GLU A 166 -0.63 10.09 13.10
C GLU A 166 -0.68 10.20 11.58
N SER A 167 -1.87 10.04 11.00
CA SER A 167 -2.08 10.15 9.55
C SER A 167 -1.86 11.57 9.03
N VAL A 168 -2.19 12.60 9.79
CA VAL A 168 -1.95 14.01 9.45
C VAL A 168 -0.47 14.34 9.61
N LEU A 169 0.19 13.84 10.65
CA LEU A 169 1.63 13.98 10.82
C LEU A 169 2.42 13.34 9.67
N LEU A 170 1.97 12.21 9.15
CA LEU A 170 2.55 11.59 7.95
C LEU A 170 2.39 12.47 6.70
N VAL A 171 1.25 13.17 6.55
CA VAL A 171 1.06 14.14 5.46
C VAL A 171 2.00 15.34 5.61
N LYS A 172 2.16 15.87 6.81
CA LYS A 172 3.11 16.98 7.08
C LYS A 172 4.54 16.58 6.71
N ARG A 173 4.97 15.41 7.18
CA ARG A 173 6.28 14.86 6.84
C ARG A 173 6.46 14.66 5.32
N PHE A 174 5.45 14.14 4.63
CA PHE A 174 5.48 14.00 3.18
C PHE A 174 5.65 15.35 2.47
N LEU A 175 4.96 16.40 2.93
CA LEU A 175 5.10 17.76 2.40
C LEU A 175 6.52 18.29 2.61
N GLU A 176 7.08 18.16 3.81
CA GLU A 176 8.45 18.60 4.13
C GLU A 176 9.50 17.93 3.27
N GLU A 177 9.37 16.60 3.06
CA GLU A 177 10.31 15.82 2.27
C GLU A 177 10.18 16.08 0.74
N GLN A 178 8.95 16.29 0.23
CA GLN A 178 8.66 16.26 -1.20
C GLN A 178 8.34 17.62 -1.81
N ALA A 179 8.11 18.63 -0.99
CA ALA A 179 7.72 19.97 -1.43
C ALA A 179 8.42 21.06 -0.62
N SER A 180 8.44 22.28 -1.16
CA SER A 180 8.83 23.49 -0.45
C SER A 180 7.64 24.44 -0.37
N PHE A 181 7.52 25.16 0.75
CA PHE A 181 6.46 26.16 0.90
C PHE A 181 6.93 27.50 0.34
N ASP A 182 6.23 28.00 -0.66
CA ASP A 182 6.44 29.34 -1.20
C ASP A 182 5.67 30.34 -0.34
N ASN A 183 6.39 31.11 0.45
CA ASN A 183 5.80 32.09 1.38
C ASN A 183 5.17 33.29 0.66
N GLU A 184 5.62 33.63 -0.55
CA GLU A 184 5.07 34.74 -1.32
C GLU A 184 3.73 34.35 -1.94
N ALA A 185 3.64 33.15 -2.52
CA ALA A 185 2.43 32.64 -3.13
C ALA A 185 1.50 31.91 -2.14
N GLY A 186 2.00 31.52 -0.95
CA GLY A 186 1.23 30.79 0.08
C GLY A 186 0.87 29.36 -0.33
N VAL A 187 1.66 28.74 -1.19
CA VAL A 187 1.40 27.41 -1.77
C VAL A 187 2.59 26.47 -1.61
N TRP A 188 2.31 25.17 -1.62
CA TRP A 188 3.33 24.13 -1.67
C TRP A 188 3.75 23.85 -3.11
N VAL A 189 5.05 23.80 -3.36
CA VAL A 189 5.65 23.54 -4.68
C VAL A 189 6.49 22.28 -4.63
N VAL A 190 6.32 21.39 -5.61
CA VAL A 190 7.06 20.13 -5.71
C VAL A 190 8.57 20.37 -5.82
N LYS A 191 9.37 19.70 -4.98
CA LYS A 191 10.83 19.66 -5.11
C LYS A 191 11.26 18.76 -6.27
N TYR A 192 12.30 19.14 -7.00
CA TYR A 192 12.87 18.36 -8.10
C TYR A 192 14.40 18.23 -8.00
N GLY A 193 14.92 17.08 -8.48
CA GLY A 193 16.36 16.86 -8.59
C GLY A 193 17.10 16.97 -7.26
N LYS A 194 18.12 17.84 -7.21
CA LYS A 194 18.99 18.02 -6.04
C LYS A 194 18.29 18.57 -4.78
N GLU A 195 17.10 19.15 -4.93
CA GLU A 195 16.33 19.66 -3.79
C GLU A 195 15.72 18.54 -2.94
N LEU A 196 15.72 17.30 -3.44
CA LEU A 196 15.21 16.14 -2.72
C LEU A 196 16.22 15.53 -1.74
N ASP A 197 17.51 15.82 -1.94
CA ASP A 197 18.62 15.23 -1.17
C ASP A 197 19.14 16.17 -0.05
N SER A 198 18.45 17.27 0.21
CA SER A 198 18.85 18.29 1.19
C SER A 198 17.99 18.28 2.45
#